data_3e87a2396245543d0ac6a05591709b6f
#
_entry.id   3e87a2396245543d0ac6a05591709b6f
#
_cell.length_a   1.000
_cell.length_b   1.000
_cell.length_c   1.000
_cell.angle_alpha   90.00
_cell.angle_beta   90.00
_cell.angle_gamma   90.00
#
_symmetry.space_group_name_H-M   'P 1'
#
loop_
_entity.id
_entity.type
_entity.pdbx_description
1 polymer ?
#
loop_
_entity_poly.entity_id
_entity_poly.type
_entity_poly.pdbx_seq_one_letter_code
_entity_poly.pdbx_strand_id
1 'polypeptide(L)'
;MCGIAGVIYKDKKTHPVGEALTSMLESLQHRGPDSAGYSIYGSLNYPENNYQLNIEVQRKKGVLDNLKSLLTQISPIFEEELVKSVGDSDVYKCKIALDEYSLLKPCINEIDELENV
;
A
#
# COMPACT_ATOMS: atom_id res chain seq x y z
N MET A 1 -22.41 -11.07 7.06
CA MET A 1 -21.81 -10.31 8.18
C MET A 1 -20.30 -10.36 8.07
N CYS A 2 -19.62 -9.28 8.37
CA CYS A 2 -18.17 -9.21 8.33
C CYS A 2 -17.59 -9.27 9.75
N GLY A 3 -16.39 -9.80 9.90
CA GLY A 3 -15.61 -9.77 11.14
C GLY A 3 -14.34 -8.96 10.95
N ILE A 4 -13.97 -8.17 11.95
CA ILE A 4 -12.74 -7.37 11.96
C ILE A 4 -11.96 -7.71 13.22
N ALA A 5 -10.66 -7.92 13.07
CA ALA A 5 -9.72 -8.09 14.15
C ALA A 5 -8.43 -7.30 13.90
N GLY A 6 -7.77 -6.91 14.96
CA GLY A 6 -6.50 -6.22 14.87
C GLY A 6 -5.67 -6.40 16.15
N VAL A 7 -4.36 -6.25 16.01
CA VAL A 7 -3.41 -6.31 17.13
C VAL A 7 -2.40 -5.17 17.02
N ILE A 8 -2.14 -4.53 18.15
CA ILE A 8 -1.12 -3.48 18.26
C ILE A 8 -0.25 -3.82 19.46
N TYR A 9 1.03 -4.04 19.23
CA TYR A 9 2.02 -4.18 20.29
C TYR A 9 2.55 -2.80 20.68
N LYS A 10 2.47 -2.51 21.97
CA LYS A 10 2.88 -1.18 22.52
C LYS A 10 4.36 -1.09 22.89
N ASP A 11 5.04 -2.21 22.94
CA ASP A 11 6.47 -2.24 23.17
C ASP A 11 7.24 -2.01 21.86
N LYS A 12 8.54 -1.72 21.96
CA LYS A 12 9.40 -1.49 20.79
C LYS A 12 10.09 -2.78 20.30
N LYS A 13 9.55 -3.95 20.64
CA LYS A 13 10.12 -5.24 20.26
C LYS A 13 9.47 -5.74 18.97
N THR A 14 10.19 -6.58 18.24
CA THR A 14 9.64 -7.30 17.09
C THR A 14 8.76 -8.44 17.58
N HIS A 15 7.55 -8.54 17.04
CA HIS A 15 6.56 -9.58 17.37
C HIS A 15 6.09 -10.30 16.08
N PRO A 16 5.68 -11.57 16.18
CA PRO A 16 5.13 -12.34 15.06
C PRO A 16 3.67 -11.90 14.75
N VAL A 17 3.51 -10.68 14.25
CA VAL A 17 2.20 -10.06 14.01
C VAL A 17 1.38 -10.86 13.00
N GLY A 18 2.02 -11.43 11.98
CA GLY A 18 1.34 -12.24 10.97
C GLY A 18 0.70 -13.50 11.55
N GLU A 19 1.36 -14.19 12.47
CA GLU A 19 0.81 -15.37 13.15
C GLU A 19 -0.39 -14.99 14.02
N ALA A 20 -0.28 -13.91 14.78
CA ALA A 20 -1.37 -13.42 15.61
C ALA A 20 -2.61 -13.05 14.80
N LEU A 21 -2.43 -12.32 13.68
CA LEU A 21 -3.51 -11.96 12.77
C LEU A 21 -4.14 -13.18 12.11
N THR A 22 -3.35 -14.14 11.66
CA THR A 22 -3.86 -15.38 11.04
C THR A 22 -4.75 -16.13 12.02
N SER A 23 -4.31 -16.31 13.25
CA SER A 23 -5.10 -16.96 14.30
C SER A 23 -6.42 -16.23 14.61
N MET A 24 -6.38 -14.89 14.64
CA MET A 24 -7.60 -14.08 14.80
C MET A 24 -8.57 -14.23 13.64
N LEU A 25 -8.07 -14.22 12.40
CA LEU A 25 -8.89 -14.40 11.20
C LEU A 25 -9.53 -15.78 11.12
N GLU A 26 -8.79 -16.84 11.48
CA GLU A 26 -9.33 -18.20 11.58
C GLU A 26 -10.49 -18.27 12.57
N SER A 27 -10.37 -17.60 13.71
CA SER A 27 -11.43 -17.53 14.72
C SER A 27 -12.67 -16.75 14.26
N LEU A 28 -12.53 -15.86 13.29
CA LEU A 28 -13.60 -15.05 12.69
C LEU A 28 -14.18 -15.63 11.41
N GLN A 29 -13.68 -16.75 10.91
CA GLN A 29 -14.04 -17.32 9.63
C GLN A 29 -15.54 -17.57 9.47
N HIS A 30 -16.24 -17.94 10.53
CA HIS A 30 -17.69 -18.14 10.53
C HIS A 30 -18.49 -16.84 10.33
N ARG A 31 -17.89 -15.68 10.51
CA ARG A 31 -18.52 -14.37 10.33
C ARG A 31 -18.34 -13.76 8.94
N GLY A 32 -17.33 -14.22 8.19
CA GLY A 32 -17.02 -13.71 6.85
C GLY A 32 -16.41 -14.81 6.00
N PRO A 33 -17.19 -15.82 5.58
CA PRO A 33 -16.67 -17.00 4.91
C PRO A 33 -16.28 -16.75 3.44
N ASP A 34 -16.73 -15.66 2.83
CA ASP A 34 -16.61 -15.44 1.39
C ASP A 34 -15.21 -14.99 0.98
N SER A 35 -14.58 -14.15 1.80
CA SER A 35 -13.22 -13.65 1.54
C SER A 35 -12.56 -13.14 2.83
N ALA A 36 -11.24 -13.10 2.84
CA ALA A 36 -10.45 -12.55 3.91
C ALA A 36 -9.28 -11.72 3.37
N GLY A 37 -8.89 -10.70 4.11
CA GLY A 37 -7.74 -9.87 3.80
C GLY A 37 -7.13 -9.29 5.07
N TYR A 38 -5.85 -8.98 5.02
CA TYR A 38 -5.15 -8.35 6.13
C TYR A 38 -4.10 -7.35 5.66
N SER A 39 -3.79 -6.41 6.54
CA SER A 39 -2.68 -5.47 6.37
C SER A 39 -1.79 -5.51 7.61
N ILE A 40 -0.49 -5.53 7.39
CA ILE A 40 0.53 -5.48 8.44
C ILE A 40 1.31 -4.18 8.31
N TYR A 41 1.38 -3.45 9.41
CA TYR A 41 2.17 -2.21 9.51
C TYR A 41 3.36 -2.48 10.43
N GLY A 42 4.57 -2.32 9.92
CA GLY A 42 5.79 -2.42 10.71
C GLY A 42 6.20 -1.10 11.34
N SER A 43 7.12 -1.17 12.31
CA SER A 43 7.87 0.01 12.72
C SER A 43 8.86 0.33 11.60
N LEU A 44 8.47 1.21 10.72
CA LEU A 44 9.32 1.65 9.64
C LEU A 44 10.25 2.73 10.18
N ASN A 45 11.54 2.42 10.28
CA ASN A 45 12.58 3.43 10.42
C ASN A 45 12.73 4.15 9.07
N TYR A 46 11.64 4.71 8.57
CA TYR A 46 11.72 5.62 7.43
C TYR A 46 12.13 7.00 7.94
N PRO A 47 13.02 7.68 7.24
CA PRO A 47 13.24 9.10 7.44
C PRO A 47 11.89 9.83 7.37
N GLU A 48 11.76 10.91 8.13
CA GLU A 48 10.57 11.76 8.03
C GLU A 48 10.29 12.14 6.58
N ASN A 49 9.01 12.22 6.23
CA ASN A 49 8.52 12.55 4.89
C ASN A 49 8.84 11.54 3.77
N ASN A 50 9.24 10.32 4.10
CA ASN A 50 9.30 9.23 3.14
C ASN A 50 8.01 8.41 3.20
N TYR A 51 7.47 8.10 2.02
CA TYR A 51 6.19 7.41 1.87
C TYR A 51 6.32 6.23 0.94
N GLN A 52 5.69 5.12 1.30
CA GLN A 52 5.49 4.01 0.40
C GLN A 52 4.11 4.14 -0.23
N LEU A 53 4.07 4.17 -1.54
CA LEU A 53 2.84 4.17 -2.32
C LEU A 53 2.58 2.77 -2.87
N ASN A 54 1.32 2.33 -2.79
CA ASN A 54 0.81 1.15 -3.46
C ASN A 54 -0.32 1.60 -4.38
N ILE A 55 -0.09 1.56 -5.67
CA ILE A 55 -0.98 2.15 -6.67
C ILE A 55 -1.45 1.03 -7.59
N GLU A 56 -2.76 0.85 -7.70
CA GLU A 56 -3.35 -0.08 -8.67
C GLU A 56 -3.32 0.53 -10.06
N VAL A 57 -2.79 -0.20 -11.03
CA VAL A 57 -2.57 0.28 -12.40
C VAL A 57 -3.15 -0.74 -13.38
N GLN A 58 -4.03 -0.29 -14.27
CA GLN A 58 -4.54 -1.18 -15.32
C GLN A 58 -3.44 -1.55 -16.32
N ARG A 59 -3.46 -2.80 -16.79
CA ARG A 59 -2.51 -3.33 -17.77
C ARG A 59 -2.78 -2.81 -19.18
N LYS A 60 -2.71 -1.49 -19.33
CA LYS A 60 -2.82 -0.82 -20.63
C LYS A 60 -1.52 -0.16 -20.99
N LYS A 61 -1.24 -0.12 -22.30
CA LYS A 61 -0.02 0.49 -22.82
C LYS A 61 0.09 1.96 -22.37
N GLY A 62 1.22 2.31 -21.80
CA GLY A 62 1.56 3.69 -21.43
C GLY A 62 1.05 4.14 -20.05
N VAL A 63 0.12 3.43 -19.40
CA VAL A 63 -0.42 3.84 -18.10
C VAL A 63 0.66 3.88 -17.02
N LEU A 64 1.46 2.83 -16.91
CA LEU A 64 2.56 2.78 -15.94
C LEU A 64 3.63 3.85 -16.24
N ASP A 65 3.94 4.08 -17.50
CA ASP A 65 4.92 5.09 -17.89
C ASP A 65 4.44 6.51 -17.57
N ASN A 66 3.16 6.79 -17.78
CA ASN A 66 2.54 8.07 -17.41
C ASN A 66 2.58 8.28 -15.89
N LEU A 67 2.24 7.25 -15.10
CA LEU A 67 2.33 7.29 -13.65
C LEU A 67 3.76 7.55 -13.17
N LYS A 68 4.73 6.83 -13.70
CA LYS A 68 6.16 7.03 -13.36
C LYS A 68 6.64 8.43 -13.71
N SER A 69 6.23 8.95 -14.85
CA SER A 69 6.57 10.31 -15.28
C SER A 69 6.02 11.36 -14.33
N LEU A 70 4.76 11.21 -13.89
CA LEU A 70 4.16 12.10 -12.92
C LEU A 70 4.89 12.03 -11.57
N LEU A 71 5.11 10.84 -11.04
CA LEU A 71 5.79 10.66 -9.76
C LEU A 71 7.21 11.24 -9.78
N THR A 72 7.95 11.05 -10.88
CA THR A 72 9.32 11.57 -11.02
C THR A 72 9.36 13.10 -11.04
N GLN A 73 8.29 13.75 -11.52
CA GLN A 73 8.17 15.22 -11.46
C GLN A 73 7.96 15.72 -10.02
N ILE A 74 7.26 14.93 -9.20
CA ILE A 74 6.96 15.28 -7.80
C ILE A 74 8.15 14.98 -6.89
N SER A 75 8.77 13.82 -7.04
CA SER A 75 9.85 13.34 -6.18
C SER A 75 10.67 12.26 -6.87
N PRO A 76 11.96 12.13 -6.53
CA PRO A 76 12.72 10.94 -6.92
C PRO A 76 12.05 9.66 -6.44
N ILE A 77 11.92 8.68 -7.33
CA ILE A 77 11.43 7.35 -6.99
C ILE A 77 12.61 6.48 -6.59
N PHE A 78 12.48 5.80 -5.46
CA PHE A 78 13.44 4.80 -5.03
C PHE A 78 12.71 3.55 -4.55
N GLU A 79 13.33 2.38 -4.71
CA GLU A 79 12.74 1.07 -4.38
C GLU A 79 11.36 0.87 -5.04
N GLU A 80 11.35 0.62 -6.34
CA GLU A 80 10.12 0.33 -7.07
C GLU A 80 9.94 -1.17 -7.35
N GLU A 81 8.70 -1.63 -7.34
CA GLU A 81 8.28 -2.99 -7.65
C GLU A 81 6.92 -3.00 -8.35
N LEU A 82 6.76 -3.85 -9.37
CA LEU A 82 5.47 -4.14 -9.97
C LEU A 82 5.00 -5.54 -9.57
N VAL A 83 3.97 -5.60 -8.74
CA VAL A 83 3.37 -6.85 -8.28
C VAL A 83 2.22 -7.23 -9.20
N LYS A 84 2.35 -8.37 -9.84
CA LYS A 84 1.29 -8.93 -10.68
C LYS A 84 0.09 -9.35 -9.84
N SER A 85 -1.08 -8.93 -10.26
CA SER A 85 -2.35 -9.28 -9.64
C SER A 85 -3.19 -10.18 -10.55
N VAL A 86 -4.23 -10.77 -9.96
CA VAL A 86 -5.24 -11.51 -10.73
C VAL A 86 -6.22 -10.49 -11.33
N GLY A 87 -6.48 -10.57 -12.63
CA GLY A 87 -7.35 -9.62 -13.33
C GLY A 87 -6.57 -8.70 -14.26
N ASP A 88 -7.12 -7.53 -14.56
CA ASP A 88 -6.64 -6.61 -15.58
C ASP A 88 -5.74 -5.49 -15.03
N SER A 89 -5.42 -5.53 -13.76
CA SER A 89 -4.56 -4.55 -13.09
C SER A 89 -3.38 -5.20 -12.37
N ASP A 90 -2.37 -4.42 -12.11
CA ASP A 90 -1.21 -4.76 -11.29
C ASP A 90 -1.04 -3.72 -10.19
N VAL A 91 -0.31 -4.02 -9.14
CA VAL A 91 0.02 -3.07 -8.08
C VAL A 91 1.45 -2.57 -8.27
N TYR A 92 1.59 -1.29 -8.56
CA TYR A 92 2.87 -0.60 -8.58
C TYR A 92 3.19 -0.09 -7.16
N LYS A 93 4.28 -0.56 -6.62
CA LYS A 93 4.80 -0.15 -5.31
C LYS A 93 6.03 0.69 -5.51
N CYS A 94 6.08 1.82 -4.85
CA CYS A 94 7.29 2.66 -4.87
C CYS A 94 7.43 3.45 -3.57
N LYS A 95 8.65 3.92 -3.31
CA LYS A 95 8.95 4.85 -2.24
C LYS A 95 9.27 6.22 -2.82
N ILE A 96 8.71 7.25 -2.23
CA ILE A 96 8.97 8.66 -2.56
C ILE A 96 9.35 9.42 -1.30
N ALA A 97 10.07 10.53 -1.46
CA ALA A 97 10.37 11.48 -0.41
C ALA A 97 9.73 12.83 -0.76
N LEU A 98 8.95 13.40 0.15
CA LEU A 98 8.37 14.72 -0.01
C LEU A 98 9.07 15.71 0.93
N ASP A 99 9.16 16.97 0.54
CA ASP A 99 9.78 18.01 1.38
C ASP A 99 8.97 18.26 2.65
N GLU A 100 7.63 18.17 2.53
CA GLU A 100 6.70 18.36 3.64
C GLU A 100 5.51 17.40 3.55
N TYR A 101 4.97 17.00 4.70
CA TYR A 101 3.77 16.16 4.79
C TYR A 101 2.57 16.78 4.04
N SER A 102 2.46 18.11 4.03
CA SER A 102 1.38 18.83 3.34
C SER A 102 1.32 18.55 1.83
N LEU A 103 2.42 18.09 1.22
CA LEU A 103 2.50 17.75 -0.20
C LEU A 103 1.91 16.36 -0.53
N LEU A 104 1.69 15.52 0.48
CA LEU A 104 1.19 14.16 0.25
C LEU A 104 -0.20 14.14 -0.35
N LYS A 105 -1.12 14.94 0.16
CA LYS A 105 -2.51 15.02 -0.36
C LYS A 105 -2.58 15.54 -1.78
N PRO A 106 -1.91 16.64 -2.16
CA PRO A 106 -1.81 17.06 -3.56
C PRO A 106 -1.24 15.98 -4.47
N CYS A 107 -0.18 15.29 -4.05
CA CYS A 107 0.41 14.18 -4.81
C CYS A 107 -0.61 13.05 -5.06
N ILE A 108 -1.36 12.63 -4.05
CA ILE A 108 -2.41 11.62 -4.19
C ILE A 108 -3.49 12.09 -5.16
N ASN A 109 -3.93 13.33 -5.06
CA ASN A 109 -4.95 13.88 -5.96
C ASN A 109 -4.49 13.88 -7.42
N GLU A 110 -3.23 14.23 -7.70
CA GLU A 110 -2.69 14.16 -9.06
C GLU A 110 -2.61 12.73 -9.60
N ILE A 111 -2.34 11.75 -8.75
CA ILE A 111 -2.36 10.33 -9.12
C ILE A 111 -3.79 9.89 -9.44
N ASP A 112 -4.77 10.27 -8.62
CA ASP A 112 -6.19 9.91 -8.79
C ASP A 112 -6.80 10.51 -10.06
N GLU A 113 -6.23 11.61 -10.58
CA GLU A 113 -6.65 12.22 -11.85
C GLU A 113 -6.14 11.50 -13.09
N LEU A 114 -5.18 10.57 -12.94
CA LEU A 114 -4.68 9.78 -14.07
C LEU A 114 -5.72 8.76 -14.52
N GLU A 115 -5.91 8.64 -15.84
CA GLU A 115 -6.76 7.59 -16.39
C GLU A 115 -6.18 6.20 -16.13
N ASN A 116 -7.02 5.29 -15.66
CA ASN A 116 -6.70 3.87 -15.44
C ASN A 116 -5.69 3.61 -14.29
N VAL A 117 -5.62 4.52 -13.36
CA VAL A 117 -4.85 4.41 -12.11
C VAL A 117 -5.80 4.43 -10.92
#